data_04d044fe6f0016174ef79a550e468281
#
_entry.id   04d044fe6f0016174ef79a550e468281
#
_cell.length_a   1.000
_cell.length_b   1.000
_cell.length_c   1.000
_cell.angle_alpha   90.00
_cell.angle_beta   90.00
_cell.angle_gamma   90.00
#
_symmetry.space_group_name_H-M   'P 1'
#
loop_
_entity.id
_entity.type
_entity.pdbx_description
1 polymer ?
#
loop_
_entity_poly.entity_id
_entity_poly.type
_entity_poly.pdbx_seq_one_letter_code
_entity_poly.pdbx_strand_id
1 'polypeptide(L)'
;MPHEHYHKWYSPRLSRDIEVLSFGTRGYPVILFPTSMGHYNENKDFKLIDSVAWFLDEGLVKIYCVDGIDETSWYNKNIHPADRVRNHIWYDLMLLEELVPLAQHETGVRRVATAGCSFGGYHATNFAFKHPEVVKYVFNMGAA
;
A
#
# COMPACT_ATOMS: atom_id res chain seq x y z
N MET A 1 14.25 16.42 -5.75
CA MET A 1 14.10 15.02 -5.29
C MET A 1 12.99 14.94 -4.26
N PRO A 2 12.00 14.04 -4.43
CA PRO A 2 11.00 13.85 -3.40
C PRO A 2 11.62 13.37 -2.10
N HIS A 3 11.07 13.86 -0.98
CA HIS A 3 11.48 13.40 0.33
C HIS A 3 11.11 11.93 0.51
N GLU A 4 12.08 11.12 0.87
CA GLU A 4 11.92 9.67 1.03
C GLU A 4 12.11 9.29 2.48
N HIS A 5 11.22 8.47 3.03
CA HIS A 5 11.31 7.99 4.40
C HIS A 5 11.02 6.50 4.45
N TYR A 6 11.91 5.75 5.09
CA TYR A 6 11.77 4.31 5.27
C TYR A 6 11.16 4.01 6.63
N HIS A 7 10.08 3.23 6.63
CA HIS A 7 9.41 2.77 7.85
C HIS A 7 9.53 1.26 7.96
N LYS A 8 9.79 0.79 9.15
CA LYS A 8 9.78 -0.63 9.47
C LYS A 8 9.21 -0.82 10.85
N TRP A 9 8.23 -1.71 10.99
CA TRP A 9 7.68 -2.05 12.30
C TRP A 9 7.23 -3.51 12.32
N TYR A 10 7.13 -4.07 13.52
CA TYR A 10 6.56 -5.39 13.70
C TYR A 10 5.05 -5.31 13.61
N SER A 11 4.45 -6.04 12.67
CA SER A 11 3.00 -6.10 12.51
C SER A 11 2.43 -7.22 13.37
N PRO A 12 1.64 -6.90 14.41
CA PRO A 12 1.01 -7.97 15.20
C PRO A 12 0.00 -8.78 14.38
N ARG A 13 -0.63 -8.17 13.38
CA ARG A 13 -1.57 -8.89 12.51
C ARG A 13 -0.89 -9.91 11.61
N LEU A 14 0.28 -9.58 11.09
CA LEU A 14 1.03 -10.46 10.20
C LEU A 14 2.05 -11.33 10.94
N SER A 15 2.31 -11.04 12.21
CA SER A 15 3.33 -11.72 13.02
C SER A 15 4.70 -11.68 12.34
N ARG A 16 5.02 -10.55 11.70
CA ARG A 16 6.29 -10.32 11.01
C ARG A 16 6.54 -8.82 10.86
N ASP A 17 7.78 -8.45 10.52
CA ASP A 17 8.08 -7.07 10.20
C ASP A 17 7.46 -6.69 8.87
N ILE A 18 6.94 -5.47 8.80
CA ILE A 18 6.43 -4.88 7.56
C ILE A 18 7.27 -3.66 7.23
N GLU A 19 7.51 -3.43 5.95
CA GLU A 19 8.32 -2.33 5.47
C GLU A 19 7.49 -1.43 4.55
N VAL A 20 7.62 -0.12 4.72
CA VAL A 20 6.92 0.89 3.92
C VAL A 20 7.89 1.98 3.54
N LEU A 21 7.88 2.38 2.29
CA LEU A 21 8.68 3.48 1.79
C LEU A 21 7.74 4.63 1.44
N SER A 22 7.84 5.76 2.15
CA SER A 22 6.98 6.89 1.87
C SER A 22 7.74 8.00 1.13
N PHE A 23 7.01 8.72 0.29
CA PHE A 23 7.54 9.84 -0.50
C PHE A 23 6.67 11.07 -0.31
N GLY A 24 7.31 12.23 -0.17
CA GLY A 24 6.64 13.49 0.09
C GLY A 24 6.56 13.79 1.58
N THR A 25 6.23 15.04 1.92
CA THR A 25 6.19 15.50 3.32
C THR A 25 4.78 15.78 3.81
N ARG A 26 3.86 16.05 2.89
CA ARG A 26 2.47 16.43 3.18
C ARG A 26 1.61 16.21 1.95
N GLY A 27 0.32 16.41 2.09
CA GLY A 27 -0.64 16.32 1.00
C GLY A 27 -1.58 15.14 1.17
N TYR A 28 -2.27 14.79 0.10
CA TYR A 28 -3.26 13.73 0.14
C TYR A 28 -2.56 12.36 0.22
N PRO A 29 -2.89 11.51 1.20
CA PRO A 29 -2.22 10.23 1.38
C PRO A 29 -2.71 9.20 0.35
N VAL A 30 -1.74 8.57 -0.33
CA VAL A 30 -2.01 7.51 -1.31
C VAL A 30 -1.26 6.26 -0.89
N ILE A 31 -1.98 5.16 -0.67
CA ILE A 31 -1.37 3.86 -0.44
C ILE A 31 -1.17 3.20 -1.80
N LEU A 32 0.08 2.97 -2.17
CA LEU A 32 0.46 2.42 -3.47
C LEU A 32 0.91 0.97 -3.29
N PHE A 33 0.18 0.06 -3.91
CA PHE A 33 0.46 -1.37 -3.83
C PHE A 33 1.44 -1.80 -4.91
N PRO A 34 2.33 -2.77 -4.62
CA PRO A 34 3.22 -3.33 -5.63
C PRO A 34 2.47 -4.24 -6.61
N THR A 35 3.10 -4.58 -7.72
CA THR A 35 2.58 -5.58 -8.67
C THR A 35 2.72 -6.99 -8.08
N SER A 36 2.43 -8.02 -8.89
CA SER A 36 2.50 -9.40 -8.45
C SER A 36 3.86 -9.74 -7.85
N MET A 37 3.88 -10.30 -6.62
CA MET A 37 5.09 -10.69 -5.90
C MET A 37 6.05 -9.53 -5.62
N GLY A 38 5.60 -8.28 -5.81
CA GLY A 38 6.41 -7.10 -5.57
C GLY A 38 6.52 -6.72 -4.11
N HIS A 39 7.49 -5.86 -3.81
CA HIS A 39 7.78 -5.37 -2.47
C HIS A 39 7.72 -3.83 -2.41
N TYR A 40 7.93 -3.27 -1.23
CA TYR A 40 7.77 -1.85 -0.93
C TYR A 40 8.60 -0.91 -1.82
N ASN A 41 9.71 -1.38 -2.39
CA ASN A 41 10.60 -0.57 -3.22
C ASN A 41 10.32 -0.67 -4.73
N GLU A 42 9.37 -1.52 -5.15
CA GLU A 42 9.13 -1.80 -6.57
C GLU A 42 8.77 -0.54 -7.37
N ASN A 43 7.85 0.27 -6.86
CA ASN A 43 7.38 1.45 -7.59
C ASN A 43 8.47 2.52 -7.73
N LYS A 44 9.41 2.57 -6.79
CA LYS A 44 10.59 3.41 -6.91
C LYS A 44 11.52 2.87 -8.00
N ASP A 45 11.77 1.56 -7.98
CA ASP A 45 12.67 0.90 -8.93
C ASP A 45 12.14 1.01 -10.36
N PHE A 46 10.82 1.02 -10.56
CA PHE A 46 10.21 1.18 -11.88
C PHE A 46 10.00 2.65 -12.28
N LYS A 47 10.59 3.59 -11.54
CA LYS A 47 10.55 5.03 -11.85
C LYS A 47 9.16 5.66 -11.77
N LEU A 48 8.16 4.98 -11.21
CA LEU A 48 6.83 5.54 -11.06
C LEU A 48 6.87 6.79 -10.16
N ILE A 49 7.63 6.73 -9.08
CA ILE A 49 7.78 7.85 -8.16
C ILE A 49 8.41 9.06 -8.86
N ASP A 50 9.43 8.84 -9.70
CA ASP A 50 10.06 9.92 -10.45
C ASP A 50 9.08 10.61 -11.39
N SER A 51 8.15 9.87 -11.98
CA SER A 51 7.17 10.42 -12.91
C SER A 51 6.13 11.32 -12.24
N VAL A 52 5.95 11.20 -10.94
CA VAL A 52 5.00 12.03 -10.15
C VAL A 52 5.73 12.95 -9.17
N ALA A 53 7.03 13.10 -9.30
CA ALA A 53 7.87 13.85 -8.36
C ALA A 53 7.40 15.28 -8.15
N TRP A 54 6.90 15.95 -9.20
CA TRP A 54 6.41 17.33 -9.10
C TRP A 54 5.27 17.43 -8.06
N PHE A 55 4.32 16.50 -8.10
CA PHE A 55 3.18 16.49 -7.16
C PHE A 55 3.65 16.25 -5.72
N LEU A 56 4.69 15.44 -5.55
CA LEU A 56 5.29 15.17 -4.24
C LEU A 56 6.03 16.40 -3.71
N ASP A 57 6.83 17.03 -4.55
CA ASP A 57 7.62 18.22 -4.19
C ASP A 57 6.73 19.41 -3.85
N GLU A 58 5.60 19.57 -4.55
CA GLU A 58 4.63 20.63 -4.29
C GLU A 58 3.76 20.33 -3.05
N GLY A 59 3.89 19.17 -2.45
CA GLY A 59 3.10 18.80 -1.27
C GLY A 59 1.63 18.54 -1.56
N LEU A 60 1.29 18.12 -2.77
CA LEU A 60 -0.10 17.80 -3.15
C LEU A 60 -0.48 16.38 -2.76
N VAL A 61 0.49 15.45 -2.80
CA VAL A 61 0.27 14.05 -2.42
C VAL A 61 1.44 13.56 -1.57
N LYS A 62 1.16 12.57 -0.74
CA LYS A 62 2.16 11.80 0.00
C LYS A 62 1.89 10.33 -0.28
N ILE A 63 2.89 9.62 -0.82
CA ILE A 63 2.72 8.24 -1.27
C ILE A 63 3.38 7.28 -0.29
N TYR A 64 2.64 6.23 0.08
CA TYR A 64 3.10 5.14 0.94
C TYR A 64 3.18 3.87 0.12
N CYS A 65 4.39 3.46 -0.23
CA CYS A 65 4.64 2.22 -0.96
C CYS A 65 4.71 1.07 0.03
N VAL A 66 3.64 0.29 0.11
CA VAL A 66 3.52 -0.80 1.08
C VAL A 66 4.11 -2.09 0.52
N ASP A 67 4.59 -2.92 1.42
CA ASP A 67 5.09 -4.26 1.08
C ASP A 67 3.93 -5.18 0.70
N GLY A 68 4.20 -6.17 -0.16
CA GLY A 68 3.24 -7.20 -0.53
C GLY A 68 3.55 -8.51 0.16
N ILE A 69 2.55 -9.38 0.27
CA ILE A 69 2.68 -10.72 0.83
C ILE A 69 2.17 -11.82 -0.12
N ASP A 70 2.17 -11.55 -1.42
CA ASP A 70 1.59 -12.48 -2.40
C ASP A 70 2.24 -13.87 -2.35
N GLU A 71 3.53 -13.93 -2.04
CA GLU A 71 4.27 -15.19 -1.91
C GLU A 71 3.82 -16.04 -0.71
N THR A 72 3.19 -15.44 0.30
CA THR A 72 2.66 -16.15 1.48
C THR A 72 1.14 -16.20 1.49
N SER A 73 0.48 -15.60 0.50
CA SER A 73 -0.97 -15.55 0.37
C SER A 73 -1.41 -16.13 -0.98
N TRP A 74 -1.89 -15.29 -1.90
CA TRP A 74 -2.51 -15.75 -3.13
C TRP A 74 -1.61 -16.64 -4.00
N TYR A 75 -0.29 -16.44 -3.97
CA TYR A 75 0.65 -17.20 -4.78
C TYR A 75 1.32 -18.36 -4.06
N ASN A 76 1.00 -18.61 -2.79
CA ASN A 76 1.54 -19.77 -2.08
C ASN A 76 0.64 -20.97 -2.31
N LYS A 77 1.03 -21.82 -3.27
CA LYS A 77 0.28 -23.03 -3.61
C LYS A 77 0.60 -24.24 -2.71
N ASN A 78 1.54 -24.06 -1.77
CA ASN A 78 1.95 -25.14 -0.85
C ASN A 78 1.12 -25.17 0.44
N ILE A 79 0.19 -24.21 0.62
CA ILE A 79 -0.69 -24.16 1.77
C ILE A 79 -2.14 -24.32 1.32
N HIS A 80 -3.01 -24.67 2.26
CA HIS A 80 -4.44 -24.83 1.99
C HIS A 80 -5.04 -23.49 1.52
N PRO A 81 -5.98 -23.50 0.55
CA PRO A 81 -6.62 -22.24 0.10
C PRO A 81 -7.21 -21.40 1.24
N ALA A 82 -7.77 -22.02 2.28
CA ALA A 82 -8.27 -21.29 3.44
C ALA A 82 -7.17 -20.52 4.16
N ASP A 83 -5.95 -21.05 4.20
CA ASP A 83 -4.81 -20.38 4.82
C ASP A 83 -4.33 -19.20 3.96
N ARG A 84 -4.41 -19.32 2.63
CA ARG A 84 -4.11 -18.19 1.73
C ARG A 84 -5.07 -17.04 1.96
N VAL A 85 -6.36 -17.33 2.07
CA VAL A 85 -7.38 -16.33 2.35
C VAL A 85 -7.17 -15.69 3.72
N ARG A 86 -6.86 -16.50 4.73
CA ARG A 86 -6.58 -16.01 6.07
C ARG A 86 -5.39 -15.06 6.10
N ASN A 87 -4.30 -15.38 5.40
CA ASN A 87 -3.13 -14.52 5.32
C ASN A 87 -3.47 -13.20 4.63
N HIS A 88 -4.31 -13.25 3.60
CA HIS A 88 -4.78 -12.04 2.94
C HIS A 88 -5.66 -11.18 3.87
N ILE A 89 -6.52 -11.79 4.68
CA ILE A 89 -7.33 -11.09 5.67
C ILE A 89 -6.43 -10.39 6.70
N TRP A 90 -5.37 -11.07 7.16
CA TRP A 90 -4.42 -10.45 8.10
C TRP A 90 -3.67 -9.29 7.45
N TYR A 91 -3.33 -9.39 6.18
CA TYR A 91 -2.74 -8.28 5.43
C TYR A 91 -3.71 -7.09 5.38
N ASP A 92 -4.98 -7.35 5.08
CA ASP A 92 -6.02 -6.32 5.06
C ASP A 92 -6.14 -5.64 6.43
N LEU A 93 -6.11 -6.41 7.52
CA LEU A 93 -6.16 -5.85 8.88
C LEU A 93 -4.92 -5.02 9.21
N MET A 94 -3.74 -5.43 8.74
CA MET A 94 -2.52 -4.63 8.89
C MET A 94 -2.69 -3.28 8.22
N LEU A 95 -3.20 -3.26 6.99
CA LEU A 95 -3.43 -2.01 6.26
C LEU A 95 -4.40 -1.11 7.03
N LEU A 96 -5.53 -1.68 7.47
CA LEU A 96 -6.60 -0.93 8.12
C LEU A 96 -6.19 -0.40 9.50
N GLU A 97 -5.52 -1.21 10.29
CA GLU A 97 -5.24 -0.92 11.70
C GLU A 97 -3.85 -0.35 11.95
N GLU A 98 -2.92 -0.47 11.01
CA GLU A 98 -1.55 -0.04 11.19
C GLU A 98 -1.13 1.03 10.17
N LEU A 99 -1.28 0.78 8.87
CA LEU A 99 -0.81 1.72 7.85
C LEU A 99 -1.76 2.91 7.66
N VAL A 100 -3.06 2.68 7.56
CA VAL A 100 -4.04 3.78 7.41
C VAL A 100 -3.95 4.77 8.58
N PRO A 101 -3.91 4.32 9.85
CA PRO A 101 -3.75 5.27 10.95
C PRO A 101 -2.45 6.07 10.89
N LEU A 102 -1.35 5.48 10.45
CA LEU A 102 -0.09 6.20 10.25
C LEU A 102 -0.27 7.32 9.22
N ALA A 103 -0.87 6.99 8.07
CA ALA A 103 -1.10 7.98 7.01
C ALA A 103 -2.05 9.09 7.47
N GLN A 104 -3.12 8.74 8.19
CA GLN A 104 -4.05 9.71 8.75
C GLN A 104 -3.37 10.65 9.74
N HIS A 105 -2.54 10.10 10.60
CA HIS A 105 -1.82 10.88 11.61
C HIS A 105 -0.83 11.85 10.96
N GLU A 106 -0.07 11.38 9.98
CA GLU A 106 0.97 12.19 9.34
C GLU A 106 0.42 13.28 8.42
N THR A 107 -0.73 13.04 7.79
CA THR A 107 -1.30 13.98 6.81
C THR A 107 -2.48 14.79 7.34
N GLY A 108 -3.11 14.35 8.41
CA GLY A 108 -4.34 14.95 8.92
C GLY A 108 -5.57 14.67 8.05
N VAL A 109 -5.46 13.79 7.06
CA VAL A 109 -6.53 13.45 6.13
C VAL A 109 -7.19 12.14 6.59
N ARG A 110 -8.52 12.16 6.75
CA ARG A 110 -9.26 11.03 7.30
C ARG A 110 -9.39 9.85 6.33
N ARG A 111 -9.66 10.12 5.05
CA ARG A 111 -9.87 9.07 4.05
C ARG A 111 -8.74 9.12 3.04
N VAL A 112 -8.08 7.97 2.87
CA VAL A 112 -6.92 7.85 1.98
C VAL A 112 -7.36 7.51 0.55
N ALA A 113 -6.41 7.58 -0.39
CA ALA A 113 -6.55 6.98 -1.71
C ALA A 113 -5.73 5.70 -1.77
N THR A 114 -6.14 4.77 -2.62
CA THR A 114 -5.36 3.58 -2.93
C THR A 114 -5.04 3.57 -4.42
N ALA A 115 -3.90 3.00 -4.78
CA ALA A 115 -3.44 2.94 -6.16
C ALA A 115 -2.62 1.68 -6.39
N GLY A 116 -2.58 1.22 -7.63
CA GLY A 116 -1.76 0.08 -8.00
C GLY A 116 -1.90 -0.31 -9.46
N CYS A 117 -0.85 -0.97 -9.96
CA CYS A 117 -0.81 -1.52 -11.32
C CYS A 117 -0.96 -3.04 -11.26
N SER A 118 -1.60 -3.63 -12.25
CA SER A 118 -1.74 -5.08 -12.37
C SER A 118 -2.35 -5.67 -11.10
N PHE A 119 -1.69 -6.61 -10.43
CA PHE A 119 -2.21 -7.19 -9.19
C PHE A 119 -2.27 -6.17 -8.04
N GLY A 120 -1.43 -5.13 -8.09
CA GLY A 120 -1.54 -3.99 -7.18
C GLY A 120 -2.86 -3.24 -7.34
N GLY A 121 -3.37 -3.15 -8.58
CA GLY A 121 -4.70 -2.61 -8.86
C GLY A 121 -5.82 -3.45 -8.22
N TYR A 122 -5.67 -4.76 -8.21
CA TYR A 122 -6.58 -5.65 -7.49
C TYR A 122 -6.59 -5.33 -5.99
N HIS A 123 -5.41 -5.22 -5.37
CA HIS A 123 -5.31 -4.90 -3.94
C HIS A 123 -5.93 -3.54 -3.63
N ALA A 124 -5.64 -2.53 -4.45
CA ALA A 124 -6.16 -1.17 -4.26
C ALA A 124 -7.69 -1.16 -4.30
N THR A 125 -8.27 -1.84 -5.29
CA THR A 125 -9.73 -1.90 -5.47
C THR A 125 -10.40 -2.72 -4.37
N ASN A 126 -9.83 -3.88 -4.05
CA ASN A 126 -10.36 -4.76 -3.02
C ASN A 126 -10.39 -4.09 -1.65
N PHE A 127 -9.31 -3.42 -1.28
CA PHE A 127 -9.23 -2.71 -0.01
C PHE A 127 -10.26 -1.57 0.06
N ALA A 128 -10.40 -0.81 -1.03
CA ALA A 128 -11.34 0.30 -1.11
C ALA A 128 -12.79 -0.18 -0.99
N PHE A 129 -13.15 -1.27 -1.65
CA PHE A 129 -14.51 -1.81 -1.60
C PHE A 129 -14.85 -2.40 -0.24
N LYS A 130 -13.87 -2.97 0.46
CA LYS A 130 -14.07 -3.47 1.82
C LYS A 130 -14.17 -2.35 2.85
N HIS A 131 -13.50 -1.23 2.64
CA HIS A 131 -13.35 -0.17 3.64
C HIS A 131 -13.67 1.21 3.08
N PRO A 132 -14.91 1.43 2.58
CA PRO A 132 -15.28 2.73 2.01
C PRO A 132 -15.24 3.85 3.05
N GLU A 133 -15.28 3.52 4.34
CA GLU A 133 -15.22 4.50 5.43
C GLU A 133 -13.81 5.13 5.56
N VAL A 134 -12.78 4.46 5.06
CA VAL A 134 -11.39 4.97 5.13
C VAL A 134 -10.76 5.21 3.77
N VAL A 135 -11.39 4.81 2.66
CA VAL A 135 -10.86 5.01 1.30
C VAL A 135 -11.84 5.84 0.49
N LYS A 136 -11.33 6.95 -0.07
CA LYS A 136 -12.15 7.86 -0.88
C LYS A 136 -11.94 7.70 -2.38
N TYR A 137 -10.70 7.45 -2.82
CA TYR A 137 -10.32 7.35 -4.24
C TYR A 137 -9.54 6.08 -4.50
N VAL A 138 -9.76 5.50 -5.67
CA VAL A 138 -9.01 4.33 -6.16
C VAL A 138 -8.45 4.67 -7.53
N PHE A 139 -7.14 4.44 -7.71
CA PHE A 139 -6.46 4.59 -8.99
C PHE A 139 -6.00 3.21 -9.44
N ASN A 140 -6.80 2.56 -10.26
CA ASN A 140 -6.53 1.23 -10.78
C ASN A 140 -5.90 1.34 -12.16
N MET A 141 -4.65 0.93 -12.29
CA MET A 141 -3.86 1.05 -13.51
C MET A 141 -3.70 -0.33 -14.16
N GLY A 142 -4.80 -0.85 -14.67
CA GLY A 142 -4.80 -2.13 -15.39
C GLY A 142 -4.79 -3.34 -14.48
N ALA A 143 -5.78 -3.46 -13.58
CA ALA A 143 -5.89 -4.61 -12.69
C ALA A 143 -6.12 -5.91 -13.47
N ALA A 144 -5.49 -6.96 -12.99
CA ALA A 144 -5.72 -8.29 -13.49
C ALA A 144 -7.02 -8.87 -12.89
#